data_75d22645dd3dfe7aa7269443ffb6ef45
#
_entry.id   75d22645dd3dfe7aa7269443ffb6ef45
#
_cell.length_a   1.000
_cell.length_b   1.000
_cell.length_c   1.000
_cell.angle_alpha   90.00
_cell.angle_beta   90.00
_cell.angle_gamma   90.00
#
_symmetry.space_group_name_H-M   'P 1'
#
loop_
_entity.id
_entity.type
_entity.pdbx_description
1 polymer ?
#
loop_
_entity_poly.entity_id
_entity_poly.type
_entity_poly.pdbx_seq_one_letter_code
_entity_poly.pdbx_strand_id
1 'polypeptide(L)'
;MWNAQYSRSPDKYGEKVASMKYLTGVKEVEARTWMMKASEVAARALCKKAKCGTVIVQNNEIIGTGYNAPVLDKEENRMCDAEYKSGKPKYDTTCCVHAEWRAIVDALKQNPEKISGSTLYFSRVGNSGEIKKSGKPFCTVCSRLAVDNGIKTFVLWHEEGILEYPTAIYNRMSYEYIHQSTL
;
A
#
# COMPACT_ATOMS: atom_id res chain seq x y z
N MET A 1 6.86 9.12 18.75
CA MET A 1 8.09 8.32 18.97
C MET A 1 7.75 6.86 18.73
N TRP A 2 7.97 6.36 17.50
CA TRP A 2 7.75 4.98 17.08
C TRP A 2 9.12 4.31 16.85
N ASN A 3 10.01 4.38 17.81
CA ASN A 3 11.35 3.83 17.72
C ASN A 3 11.58 2.76 18.77
N ALA A 4 12.16 1.66 18.35
CA ALA A 4 12.96 0.71 19.11
C ALA A 4 12.35 -0.62 19.55
N GLN A 5 11.05 -0.89 19.47
CA GLN A 5 10.56 -2.22 19.91
C GLN A 5 10.58 -3.33 18.84
N TYR A 6 10.70 -2.96 17.54
CA TYR A 6 10.64 -3.94 16.45
C TYR A 6 12.00 -4.42 15.90
N SER A 7 13.10 -4.00 16.51
CA SER A 7 14.43 -4.34 16.02
C SER A 7 15.04 -5.64 16.59
N ARG A 8 14.38 -6.35 17.50
CA ARG A 8 14.98 -7.49 18.20
C ARG A 8 14.00 -8.61 18.54
N SER A 9 13.58 -9.37 17.55
CA SER A 9 13.32 -10.79 17.79
C SER A 9 13.66 -11.54 16.50
N PRO A 10 14.59 -12.53 16.54
CA PRO A 10 14.78 -13.42 15.42
C PRO A 10 13.46 -14.15 15.18
N ASP A 11 13.10 -14.32 13.92
CA ASP A 11 12.00 -15.19 13.59
C ASP A 11 12.32 -16.64 14.01
N LYS A 12 11.31 -17.48 14.00
CA LYS A 12 11.38 -18.90 14.41
C LYS A 12 12.40 -19.71 13.56
N TYR A 13 13.01 -19.11 12.53
CA TYR A 13 13.86 -19.76 11.53
C TYR A 13 15.29 -19.17 11.45
N GLY A 14 15.66 -18.23 12.34
CA GLY A 14 17.04 -17.72 12.45
C GLY A 14 17.51 -16.82 11.31
N GLU A 15 16.65 -16.40 10.41
CA GLU A 15 17.01 -15.43 9.39
C GLU A 15 17.09 -14.02 9.98
N LYS A 16 18.10 -13.23 9.56
CA LYS A 16 18.17 -11.80 9.89
C LYS A 16 16.89 -11.13 9.39
N VAL A 17 15.96 -10.83 10.29
CA VAL A 17 14.74 -10.08 9.94
C VAL A 17 15.18 -8.76 9.33
N ALA A 18 14.91 -8.57 8.04
CA ALA A 18 15.14 -7.31 7.38
C ALA A 18 14.38 -6.23 8.15
N SER A 19 15.06 -5.19 8.62
CA SER A 19 14.45 -4.11 9.40
C SER A 19 13.84 -3.06 8.48
N MET A 20 12.79 -2.37 8.95
CA MET A 20 12.32 -1.14 8.32
C MET A 20 13.45 -0.12 8.27
N LYS A 21 13.53 0.64 7.18
CA LYS A 21 14.57 1.68 7.05
C LYS A 21 14.06 2.89 6.26
N TYR A 22 14.42 4.06 6.74
CA TYR A 22 14.29 5.27 5.94
C TYR A 22 15.28 5.20 4.78
N LEU A 23 14.78 5.50 3.58
CA LEU A 23 15.61 5.57 2.39
C LEU A 23 16.34 6.91 2.36
N THR A 24 17.62 6.88 1.94
CA THR A 24 18.47 8.07 1.83
C THR A 24 19.30 8.01 0.54
N GLY A 25 19.78 9.18 0.08
CA GLY A 25 20.65 9.27 -1.09
C GLY A 25 20.02 8.71 -2.36
N VAL A 26 20.75 7.92 -3.11
CA VAL A 26 20.30 7.37 -4.42
C VAL A 26 19.01 6.56 -4.28
N LYS A 27 18.87 5.76 -3.21
CA LYS A 27 17.65 4.95 -2.97
C LYS A 27 16.42 5.79 -2.69
N GLU A 28 16.58 6.92 -2.02
CA GLU A 28 15.49 7.85 -1.80
C GLU A 28 15.05 8.52 -3.12
N VAL A 29 16.00 8.93 -3.95
CA VAL A 29 15.71 9.53 -5.27
C VAL A 29 14.97 8.53 -6.16
N GLU A 30 15.43 7.30 -6.21
CA GLU A 30 14.76 6.22 -6.93
C GLU A 30 13.33 5.99 -6.41
N ALA A 31 13.16 5.87 -5.10
CA ALA A 31 11.85 5.67 -4.51
C ALA A 31 10.90 6.85 -4.78
N ARG A 32 11.39 8.10 -4.74
CA ARG A 32 10.62 9.29 -5.14
C ARG A 32 10.12 9.17 -6.57
N THR A 33 10.95 8.70 -7.49
CA THR A 33 10.56 8.49 -8.90
C THR A 33 9.38 7.52 -9.00
N TRP A 34 9.44 6.38 -8.32
CA TRP A 34 8.36 5.40 -8.34
C TRP A 34 7.10 5.89 -7.62
N MET A 35 7.25 6.65 -6.55
CA MET A 35 6.11 7.27 -5.86
C MET A 35 5.45 8.35 -6.71
N MET A 36 6.19 9.09 -7.52
CA MET A 36 5.61 9.99 -8.53
C MET A 36 4.83 9.21 -9.57
N LYS A 37 5.34 8.07 -10.06
CA LYS A 37 4.57 7.18 -10.95
C LYS A 37 3.30 6.67 -10.30
N ALA A 38 3.36 6.27 -9.04
CA ALA A 38 2.17 5.90 -8.29
C ALA A 38 1.17 7.06 -8.14
N SER A 39 1.64 8.30 -8.01
CA SER A 39 0.77 9.50 -7.96
C SER A 39 0.10 9.80 -9.31
N GLU A 40 0.80 9.58 -10.43
CA GLU A 40 0.20 9.66 -11.77
C GLU A 40 -0.94 8.64 -11.92
N VAL A 41 -0.75 7.42 -11.41
CA VAL A 41 -1.79 6.40 -11.37
C VAL A 41 -2.95 6.81 -10.44
N ALA A 42 -2.65 7.43 -9.29
CA ALA A 42 -3.65 7.94 -8.35
C ALA A 42 -4.56 9.04 -8.96
N ALA A 43 -4.08 9.79 -9.95
CA ALA A 43 -4.89 10.79 -10.65
C ALA A 43 -6.12 10.18 -11.34
N ARG A 44 -6.06 8.89 -11.69
CA ARG A 44 -7.18 8.13 -12.28
C ARG A 44 -8.21 7.65 -11.26
N ALA A 45 -7.92 7.80 -9.96
CA ALA A 45 -8.77 7.29 -8.90
C ALA A 45 -10.15 7.95 -8.88
N LEU A 46 -11.18 7.13 -8.75
CA LEU A 46 -12.58 7.55 -8.69
C LEU A 46 -13.12 7.59 -7.25
N CYS A 47 -12.31 7.29 -6.25
CA CYS A 47 -12.71 7.36 -4.85
C CYS A 47 -12.94 8.81 -4.42
N LYS A 48 -14.11 9.10 -3.85
CA LYS A 48 -14.48 10.45 -3.37
C LYS A 48 -13.77 10.84 -2.06
N LYS A 49 -13.30 9.86 -1.27
CA LYS A 49 -12.69 10.09 0.05
C LYS A 49 -11.18 10.28 0.00
N ALA A 50 -10.51 9.53 -0.87
CA ALA A 50 -9.06 9.56 -0.99
C ALA A 50 -8.64 8.99 -2.34
N LYS A 51 -7.81 9.72 -3.06
CA LYS A 51 -7.23 9.25 -4.33
C LYS A 51 -5.91 8.55 -4.05
N CYS A 52 -5.86 7.26 -4.32
CA CYS A 52 -4.68 6.43 -4.08
C CYS A 52 -4.26 5.72 -5.37
N GLY A 53 -2.96 5.59 -5.54
CA GLY A 53 -2.34 4.86 -6.64
C GLY A 53 -1.18 4.01 -6.15
N THR A 54 -0.93 2.94 -6.87
CA THR A 54 0.11 1.98 -6.56
C THR A 54 0.80 1.54 -7.85
N VAL A 55 2.11 1.43 -7.79
CA VAL A 55 2.91 0.73 -8.80
C VAL A 55 3.70 -0.40 -8.13
N ILE A 56 3.83 -1.52 -8.81
CA ILE A 56 4.69 -2.63 -8.41
C ILE A 56 5.87 -2.65 -9.36
N VAL A 57 7.09 -2.66 -8.80
CA VAL A 57 8.33 -2.55 -9.54
C VAL A 57 9.21 -3.77 -9.30
N GLN A 58 9.73 -4.33 -10.37
CA GLN A 58 10.74 -5.39 -10.35
C GLN A 58 11.79 -5.10 -11.42
N ASN A 59 13.08 -5.23 -11.06
CA ASN A 59 14.20 -4.98 -11.96
C ASN A 59 14.11 -3.63 -12.73
N ASN A 60 13.75 -2.56 -12.01
CA ASN A 60 13.58 -1.21 -12.56
C ASN A 60 12.48 -1.09 -13.64
N GLU A 61 11.50 -1.99 -13.63
CA GLU A 61 10.35 -2.03 -14.53
C GLU A 61 9.04 -2.04 -13.73
N ILE A 62 8.04 -1.27 -14.15
CA ILE A 62 6.69 -1.35 -13.60
C ILE A 62 6.02 -2.60 -14.17
N ILE A 63 5.67 -3.53 -13.29
CA ILE A 63 5.03 -4.79 -13.65
C ILE A 63 3.53 -4.84 -13.33
N GLY A 64 3.02 -3.87 -12.58
CA GLY A 64 1.61 -3.76 -12.26
C GLY A 64 1.26 -2.39 -11.72
N THR A 65 0.04 -1.92 -12.02
CA THR A 65 -0.48 -0.62 -11.60
C THR A 65 -1.91 -0.74 -11.07
N GLY A 66 -2.27 0.14 -10.14
CA GLY A 66 -3.63 0.15 -9.61
C GLY A 66 -3.99 1.49 -8.97
N TYR A 67 -5.25 1.87 -9.10
CA TYR A 67 -5.85 3.02 -8.44
C TYR A 67 -7.15 2.61 -7.75
N ASN A 68 -7.56 3.34 -6.72
CA ASN A 68 -8.77 3.00 -6.00
C ASN A 68 -10.03 3.59 -6.67
N ALA A 69 -11.00 2.72 -6.89
CA ALA A 69 -12.27 3.08 -7.52
C ALA A 69 -13.38 2.08 -7.14
N PRO A 70 -14.65 2.42 -7.34
CA PRO A 70 -15.74 1.46 -7.27
C PRO A 70 -15.49 0.25 -8.18
N VAL A 71 -16.19 -0.83 -7.93
CA VAL A 71 -16.08 -2.06 -8.73
C VAL A 71 -16.34 -1.74 -10.21
N LEU A 72 -15.49 -2.25 -11.10
CA LEU A 72 -15.54 -2.03 -12.56
C LEU A 72 -15.43 -0.56 -12.99
N ASP A 73 -14.96 0.33 -12.11
CA ASP A 73 -14.90 1.78 -12.33
C ASP A 73 -16.25 2.44 -12.61
N LYS A 74 -17.34 1.78 -12.19
CA LYS A 74 -18.69 2.22 -12.48
C LYS A 74 -19.30 2.96 -11.30
N GLU A 75 -19.86 4.14 -11.57
CA GLU A 75 -20.51 4.95 -10.53
C GLU A 75 -21.73 4.25 -9.93
N GLU A 76 -22.45 3.43 -10.70
CA GLU A 76 -23.57 2.61 -10.24
C GLU A 76 -23.17 1.60 -9.15
N ASN A 77 -21.90 1.21 -9.11
CA ASN A 77 -21.35 0.31 -8.08
C ASN A 77 -20.83 1.05 -6.84
N ARG A 78 -21.06 2.36 -6.74
CA ARG A 78 -20.64 3.16 -5.59
C ARG A 78 -21.59 2.97 -4.41
N MET A 79 -21.01 2.50 -3.31
CA MET A 79 -21.74 2.21 -2.07
C MET A 79 -21.21 3.02 -0.87
N CYS A 80 -20.55 4.18 -1.13
CA CYS A 80 -19.91 4.96 -0.07
C CYS A 80 -20.88 5.47 0.99
N ASP A 81 -22.12 5.71 0.60
CA ASP A 81 -23.17 6.30 1.42
C ASP A 81 -24.24 5.25 1.83
N ALA A 82 -23.97 3.97 1.54
CA ALA A 82 -24.89 2.89 1.93
C ALA A 82 -24.87 2.71 3.46
N GLU A 83 -26.05 2.57 4.03
CA GLU A 83 -26.21 2.15 5.41
C GLU A 83 -26.01 0.64 5.51
N TYR A 84 -25.11 0.23 6.41
CA TYR A 84 -24.83 -1.17 6.65
C TYR A 84 -25.50 -1.62 7.95
N LYS A 85 -26.01 -2.85 7.96
CA LYS A 85 -26.54 -3.46 9.17
C LYS A 85 -25.47 -3.48 10.26
N SER A 86 -25.88 -3.24 11.50
CA SER A 86 -24.98 -3.30 12.66
C SER A 86 -24.31 -4.67 12.75
N GLY A 87 -23.05 -4.68 13.14
CA GLY A 87 -22.25 -5.90 13.24
C GLY A 87 -21.42 -6.26 12.01
N LYS A 88 -21.61 -5.60 10.86
CA LYS A 88 -20.74 -5.82 9.71
C LYS A 88 -19.40 -5.11 9.91
N PRO A 89 -18.24 -5.81 9.82
CA PRO A 89 -16.93 -5.18 9.98
C PRO A 89 -16.68 -4.06 8.98
N LYS A 90 -16.02 -2.99 9.42
CA LYS A 90 -15.77 -1.79 8.59
C LYS A 90 -15.05 -2.09 7.27
N TYR A 91 -14.11 -3.02 7.26
CA TYR A 91 -13.39 -3.42 6.04
C TYR A 91 -14.29 -4.12 5.01
N ASP A 92 -15.37 -4.79 5.44
CA ASP A 92 -16.35 -5.41 4.54
C ASP A 92 -17.30 -4.38 3.91
N THR A 93 -17.28 -3.14 4.40
CA THR A 93 -18.13 -2.06 3.90
C THR A 93 -17.37 -1.08 3.00
N THR A 94 -16.11 -1.39 2.65
CA THR A 94 -15.30 -0.54 1.77
C THR A 94 -15.84 -0.60 0.35
N CYS A 95 -16.31 0.53 -0.16
CA CYS A 95 -16.90 0.64 -1.49
C CYS A 95 -15.86 0.45 -2.61
N CYS A 96 -14.69 1.06 -2.45
CA CYS A 96 -13.68 1.03 -3.50
C CYS A 96 -12.76 -0.19 -3.39
N VAL A 97 -12.46 -0.80 -4.52
CA VAL A 97 -11.32 -1.71 -4.62
C VAL A 97 -10.04 -0.91 -4.40
N HIS A 98 -9.17 -1.36 -3.53
CA HIS A 98 -7.95 -0.65 -3.17
C HIS A 98 -6.93 -0.62 -4.31
N ALA A 99 -6.11 0.43 -4.34
CA ALA A 99 -5.07 0.61 -5.35
C ALA A 99 -4.05 -0.53 -5.34
N GLU A 100 -3.62 -0.96 -4.14
CA GLU A 100 -2.67 -2.07 -3.95
C GLU A 100 -3.24 -3.39 -4.46
N TRP A 101 -4.52 -3.65 -4.17
CA TRP A 101 -5.20 -4.84 -4.66
C TRP A 101 -5.20 -4.89 -6.19
N ARG A 102 -5.62 -3.78 -6.84
CA ARG A 102 -5.64 -3.71 -8.30
C ARG A 102 -4.26 -3.86 -8.91
N ALA A 103 -3.23 -3.23 -8.31
CA ALA A 103 -1.86 -3.35 -8.79
C ALA A 103 -1.33 -4.80 -8.72
N ILE A 104 -1.65 -5.53 -7.63
CA ILE A 104 -1.28 -6.94 -7.48
C ILE A 104 -1.98 -7.79 -8.53
N VAL A 105 -3.29 -7.60 -8.72
CA VAL A 105 -4.06 -8.34 -9.74
C VAL A 105 -3.57 -8.01 -11.16
N ASP A 106 -3.21 -6.76 -11.42
CA ASP A 106 -2.64 -6.32 -12.70
C ASP A 106 -1.29 -7.01 -12.96
N ALA A 107 -0.39 -6.99 -11.97
CA ALA A 107 0.90 -7.68 -12.04
C ALA A 107 0.74 -9.19 -12.29
N LEU A 108 -0.19 -9.84 -11.60
CA LEU A 108 -0.48 -11.27 -11.78
C LEU A 108 -1.03 -11.61 -13.17
N LYS A 109 -1.78 -10.70 -13.79
CA LYS A 109 -2.31 -10.89 -15.16
C LYS A 109 -1.27 -10.65 -16.25
N GLN A 110 -0.37 -9.68 -16.04
CA GLN A 110 0.56 -9.22 -17.06
C GLN A 110 1.95 -9.85 -16.93
N ASN A 111 2.41 -10.06 -15.69
CA ASN A 111 3.78 -10.46 -15.38
C ASN A 111 3.82 -11.41 -14.15
N PRO A 112 3.10 -12.55 -14.19
CA PRO A 112 2.95 -13.42 -13.00
C PRO A 112 4.30 -13.92 -12.46
N GLU A 113 5.28 -14.14 -13.33
CA GLU A 113 6.61 -14.63 -12.98
C GLU A 113 7.51 -13.58 -12.33
N LYS A 114 7.15 -12.28 -12.45
CA LYS A 114 7.95 -11.16 -11.92
C LYS A 114 7.48 -10.66 -10.57
N ILE A 115 6.31 -11.06 -10.06
CA ILE A 115 5.74 -10.46 -8.86
C ILE A 115 6.50 -10.81 -7.59
N SER A 116 7.04 -12.03 -7.51
CA SER A 116 7.84 -12.45 -6.35
C SER A 116 9.15 -11.68 -6.27
N GLY A 117 9.46 -11.14 -5.09
CA GLY A 117 10.64 -10.31 -4.85
C GLY A 117 10.48 -8.83 -5.24
N SER A 118 9.35 -8.43 -5.81
CA SER A 118 9.08 -7.05 -6.23
C SER A 118 8.90 -6.07 -5.07
N THR A 119 8.88 -4.78 -5.40
CA THR A 119 8.62 -3.67 -4.47
C THR A 119 7.32 -2.97 -4.84
N LEU A 120 6.46 -2.75 -3.86
CA LEU A 120 5.21 -2.01 -4.01
C LEU A 120 5.39 -0.58 -3.49
N TYR A 121 5.12 0.41 -4.34
CA TYR A 121 5.11 1.82 -4.01
C TYR A 121 3.68 2.35 -3.98
N PHE A 122 3.29 2.93 -2.86
CA PHE A 122 1.95 3.49 -2.67
C PHE A 122 2.02 5.01 -2.53
N SER A 123 1.14 5.71 -3.26
CA SER A 123 0.96 7.15 -3.11
C SER A 123 -0.51 7.50 -2.91
N ARG A 124 -0.74 8.50 -2.06
CA ARG A 124 -2.01 9.18 -1.91
C ARG A 124 -1.85 10.60 -2.41
N VAL A 125 -2.82 11.08 -3.19
CA VAL A 125 -2.81 12.47 -3.67
C VAL A 125 -3.98 13.25 -3.10
N GLY A 126 -3.77 14.55 -2.92
CA GLY A 126 -4.79 15.50 -2.57
C GLY A 126 -5.60 15.95 -3.78
N ASN A 127 -6.51 16.90 -3.56
CA ASN A 127 -7.42 17.38 -4.61
C ASN A 127 -6.69 18.19 -5.69
N SER A 128 -5.59 18.85 -5.36
CA SER A 128 -4.72 19.58 -6.30
C SER A 128 -3.64 18.68 -6.96
N GLY A 129 -3.65 17.37 -6.67
CA GLY A 129 -2.71 16.43 -7.22
C GLY A 129 -1.39 16.29 -6.44
N GLU A 130 -1.22 17.04 -5.35
CA GLU A 130 -0.05 16.94 -4.48
C GLU A 130 0.04 15.57 -3.80
N ILE A 131 1.23 15.02 -3.71
CA ILE A 131 1.44 13.77 -2.96
C ILE A 131 1.31 14.05 -1.47
N LYS A 132 0.42 13.31 -0.81
CA LYS A 132 0.24 13.37 0.65
C LYS A 132 1.15 12.37 1.34
N LYS A 133 1.83 12.82 2.36
CA LYS A 133 2.54 11.95 3.28
C LYS A 133 1.51 11.13 4.08
N SER A 134 1.39 9.86 3.78
CA SER A 134 0.33 8.99 4.32
C SER A 134 0.88 7.63 4.76
N GLY A 135 2.06 7.69 5.39
CA GLY A 135 2.88 6.56 5.65
C GLY A 135 2.57 5.79 6.92
N LYS A 136 1.45 5.07 6.98
CA LYS A 136 1.22 4.09 8.06
C LYS A 136 0.69 2.78 7.47
N PRO A 137 1.21 1.61 7.91
CA PRO A 137 0.63 0.32 7.55
C PRO A 137 -0.83 0.25 8.01
N PHE A 138 -1.76 0.18 7.07
CA PHE A 138 -3.18 0.29 7.41
C PHE A 138 -4.00 -0.93 7.00
N CYS A 139 -3.88 -1.38 5.74
CA CYS A 139 -4.81 -2.34 5.18
C CYS A 139 -4.32 -3.78 5.33
N THR A 140 -4.95 -4.54 6.26
CA THR A 140 -4.64 -5.96 6.47
C THR A 140 -4.99 -6.83 5.28
N VAL A 141 -5.99 -6.46 4.47
CA VAL A 141 -6.38 -7.21 3.28
C VAL A 141 -5.31 -7.09 2.20
N CYS A 142 -4.87 -5.84 1.91
CA CYS A 142 -3.85 -5.60 0.90
C CYS A 142 -2.49 -6.18 1.31
N SER A 143 -2.13 -6.06 2.59
CA SER A 143 -0.86 -6.58 3.09
C SER A 143 -0.77 -8.10 3.04
N ARG A 144 -1.86 -8.81 3.39
CA ARG A 144 -1.92 -10.27 3.26
C ARG A 144 -1.78 -10.72 1.82
N LEU A 145 -2.51 -10.03 0.91
CA LEU A 145 -2.41 -10.34 -0.53
C LEU A 145 -0.99 -10.12 -1.05
N ALA A 146 -0.31 -9.07 -0.59
CA ALA A 146 1.07 -8.79 -0.98
C ALA A 146 2.05 -9.85 -0.46
N VAL A 147 1.91 -10.28 0.81
CA VAL A 147 2.74 -11.36 1.38
C VAL A 147 2.53 -12.67 0.63
N ASP A 148 1.27 -13.03 0.39
CA ASP A 148 0.90 -14.31 -0.25
C ASP A 148 1.43 -14.42 -1.69
N ASN A 149 1.59 -13.27 -2.37
CA ASN A 149 2.16 -13.21 -3.72
C ASN A 149 3.67 -12.90 -3.75
N GLY A 150 4.36 -12.96 -2.60
CA GLY A 150 5.81 -12.84 -2.54
C GLY A 150 6.36 -11.44 -2.79
N ILE A 151 5.54 -10.38 -2.71
CA ILE A 151 6.04 -9.00 -2.77
C ILE A 151 6.98 -8.78 -1.59
N LYS A 152 8.23 -8.37 -1.87
CA LYS A 152 9.29 -8.30 -0.88
C LYS A 152 9.17 -7.09 0.03
N THR A 153 8.87 -5.92 -0.55
CA THR A 153 8.86 -4.66 0.18
C THR A 153 7.65 -3.78 -0.16
N PHE A 154 7.21 -3.03 0.85
CA PHE A 154 6.27 -1.92 0.74
C PHE A 154 7.00 -0.60 0.98
N VAL A 155 6.74 0.42 0.19
CA VAL A 155 7.33 1.76 0.34
C VAL A 155 6.24 2.79 0.54
N LEU A 156 6.34 3.53 1.65
CA LEU A 156 5.41 4.59 2.03
C LEU A 156 6.15 5.90 2.29
N TRP A 157 5.47 7.03 2.07
CA TRP A 157 6.00 8.35 2.36
C TRP A 157 5.44 8.88 3.69
N HIS A 158 6.29 8.91 4.70
CA HIS A 158 6.01 9.48 6.02
C HIS A 158 6.36 10.96 6.09
N GLU A 159 5.97 11.62 7.19
CA GLU A 159 6.37 13.00 7.45
C GLU A 159 7.90 13.13 7.54
N GLU A 160 8.57 12.15 8.14
CA GLU A 160 10.01 12.14 8.35
C GLU A 160 10.81 11.69 7.12
N GLY A 161 10.17 11.09 6.10
CA GLY A 161 10.83 10.61 4.90
C GLY A 161 10.17 9.39 4.27
N ILE A 162 10.83 8.80 3.30
CA ILE A 162 10.35 7.59 2.63
C ILE A 162 10.85 6.37 3.40
N LEU A 163 9.92 5.53 3.83
CA LEU A 163 10.21 4.33 4.63
C LEU A 163 9.92 3.07 3.82
N GLU A 164 10.92 2.19 3.77
CA GLU A 164 10.80 0.85 3.20
C GLU A 164 10.51 -0.15 4.31
N TYR A 165 9.46 -0.95 4.10
CA TYR A 165 9.03 -2.03 4.98
C TYR A 165 9.24 -3.37 4.30
N PRO A 166 9.88 -4.35 4.94
CA PRO A 166 9.66 -5.75 4.57
C PRO A 166 8.15 -6.06 4.65
N THR A 167 7.59 -6.68 3.61
CA THR A 167 6.13 -6.85 3.50
C THR A 167 5.55 -7.65 4.67
N ALA A 168 6.28 -8.62 5.21
CA ALA A 168 5.87 -9.36 6.40
C ALA A 168 5.76 -8.47 7.65
N ILE A 169 6.69 -7.50 7.82
CA ILE A 169 6.62 -6.51 8.91
C ILE A 169 5.44 -5.57 8.70
N TYR A 170 5.28 -5.05 7.48
CA TYR A 170 4.13 -4.22 7.12
C TYR A 170 2.80 -4.94 7.46
N ASN A 171 2.68 -6.20 7.07
CA ASN A 171 1.49 -7.00 7.34
C ASN A 171 1.22 -7.10 8.85
N ARG A 172 2.22 -7.44 9.67
CA ARG A 172 2.07 -7.50 11.13
C ARG A 172 1.62 -6.16 11.71
N MET A 173 2.27 -5.06 11.31
CA MET A 173 1.94 -3.72 11.79
C MET A 173 0.53 -3.27 11.37
N SER A 174 0.01 -3.75 10.24
CA SER A 174 -1.33 -3.41 9.77
C SER A 174 -2.44 -3.94 10.70
N TYR A 175 -2.20 -5.03 11.44
CA TYR A 175 -3.12 -5.53 12.46
C TYR A 175 -3.11 -4.72 13.75
N GLU A 176 -2.00 -4.02 14.01
CA GLU A 176 -1.83 -3.20 15.21
C GLU A 176 -2.33 -1.76 15.00
N TYR A 177 -2.73 -1.43 13.78
CA TYR A 177 -3.18 -0.09 13.44
C TYR A 177 -4.54 0.20 14.08
N ILE A 178 -4.52 1.08 15.09
CA ILE A 178 -5.73 1.60 15.73
C ILE A 178 -6.10 2.92 15.04
N HIS A 179 -7.30 2.98 14.48
CA HIS A 179 -7.85 4.22 13.93
C HIS A 179 -8.12 5.20 15.08
N GLN A 180 -7.41 6.34 15.12
CA GLN A 180 -7.58 7.37 16.17
C GLN A 180 -8.95 8.09 16.17
N SER A 181 -9.92 7.62 15.40
CA SER A 181 -11.26 8.23 15.27
C SER A 181 -12.33 7.53 16.10
N THR A 182 -11.97 6.88 17.19
CA THR A 182 -12.92 6.29 18.16
C THR A 182 -12.58 6.68 19.60
N LEU A 183 -12.39 7.99 19.83
CA LEU A 183 -12.49 8.60 21.17
C LEU A 183 -13.39 9.81 21.07
#